data_9a3e267a9fd094f5c657483ed6c2d4fd
#
_entry.id   9a3e267a9fd094f5c657483ed6c2d4fd
#
_cell.length_a   1.000
_cell.length_b   1.000
_cell.length_c   1.000
_cell.angle_alpha   90.00
_cell.angle_beta   90.00
_cell.angle_gamma   90.00
#
_symmetry.space_group_name_H-M   'P 1'
#
loop_
_entity.id
_entity.type
_entity.pdbx_description
1 polymer ?
#
loop_
_entity_poly.entity_id
_entity_poly.type
_entity_poly.pdbx_seq_one_letter_code
_entity_poly.pdbx_strand_id
1 'polypeptide(L)'
;MIEDWKDIIGYEGLYQISNFGNVKTLKYNKSKLLKGVVNNYGYRQVNLSRDGVVKSFKIHQLVATHFLNHVVNGYQKVINHIDFDRLNNVVSNLEIVSPRENTNKKHLNTSSNSTGVSWHKEKSKWISQIYYNGRLKFLGYFKTESEASNAYQNELLTISTKPLLYAGRC
;
A
#
# COMPACT_ATOMS: atom_id res chain seq x y z
N MET A 1 22.60 0.97 -6.09
CA MET A 1 22.29 0.33 -4.79
C MET A 1 22.89 -1.07 -4.83
N ILE A 2 23.60 -1.52 -3.79
CA ILE A 2 24.16 -2.88 -3.71
C ILE A 2 23.07 -3.80 -3.18
N GLU A 3 23.00 -5.03 -3.66
CA GLU A 3 22.05 -6.03 -3.18
C GLU A 3 22.48 -6.55 -1.80
N ASP A 4 21.67 -6.31 -0.78
CA ASP A 4 21.86 -6.75 0.60
C ASP A 4 20.91 -7.91 0.92
N TRP A 5 21.39 -8.90 1.68
CA TRP A 5 20.68 -10.13 1.99
C TRP A 5 20.52 -10.33 3.48
N LYS A 6 19.32 -10.68 3.93
CA LYS A 6 19.02 -11.00 5.32
C LYS A 6 18.35 -12.36 5.42
N ASP A 7 18.65 -13.11 6.48
CA ASP A 7 17.97 -14.36 6.78
C ASP A 7 16.49 -14.08 7.04
N ILE A 8 15.61 -14.93 6.49
CA ILE A 8 14.18 -14.80 6.73
C ILE A 8 13.87 -15.28 8.14
N ILE A 9 13.24 -14.42 8.95
CA ILE A 9 12.85 -14.70 10.35
C ILE A 9 12.04 -15.99 10.42
N GLY A 10 12.49 -16.90 11.30
CA GLY A 10 11.94 -18.24 11.44
C GLY A 10 12.41 -19.25 10.39
N TYR A 11 13.33 -18.85 9.48
CA TYR A 11 13.93 -19.69 8.44
C TYR A 11 15.43 -19.43 8.32
N GLU A 12 16.08 -19.00 9.39
CA GLU A 12 17.50 -18.68 9.47
C GLU A 12 18.36 -19.85 8.96
N GLY A 13 19.34 -19.55 8.13
CA GLY A 13 20.22 -20.54 7.51
C GLY A 13 19.56 -21.38 6.40
N LEU A 14 18.26 -21.23 6.14
CA LEU A 14 17.53 -21.95 5.11
C LEU A 14 17.15 -21.07 3.92
N TYR A 15 16.77 -19.81 4.18
CA TYR A 15 16.35 -18.86 3.15
C TYR A 15 16.74 -17.43 3.51
N GLN A 16 17.05 -16.67 2.47
CA GLN A 16 17.34 -15.23 2.57
C GLN A 16 16.47 -14.42 1.62
N ILE A 17 16.17 -13.18 2.05
CA ILE A 17 15.48 -12.14 1.26
C ILE A 17 16.44 -11.00 1.00
N SER A 18 16.42 -10.41 -0.21
CA SER A 18 17.19 -9.21 -0.52
C SER A 18 16.35 -7.93 -0.50
N ASN A 19 17.04 -6.80 -0.38
CA ASN A 19 16.46 -5.46 -0.53
C ASN A 19 15.91 -5.20 -1.94
N PHE A 20 16.17 -6.06 -2.92
CA PHE A 20 15.58 -6.03 -4.27
C PHE A 20 14.36 -6.94 -4.42
N GLY A 21 13.95 -7.64 -3.36
CA GLY A 21 12.82 -8.58 -3.40
C GLY A 21 13.18 -9.92 -4.02
N ASN A 22 14.45 -10.28 -4.06
CA ASN A 22 14.88 -11.62 -4.45
C ASN A 22 14.91 -12.53 -3.23
N VAL A 23 14.46 -13.77 -3.40
CA VAL A 23 14.54 -14.81 -2.37
C VAL A 23 15.46 -15.91 -2.84
N LYS A 24 16.38 -16.37 -1.98
CA LYS A 24 17.21 -17.54 -2.25
C LYS A 24 17.08 -18.58 -1.16
N THR A 25 17.25 -19.85 -1.54
CA THR A 25 17.42 -20.95 -0.60
C THR A 25 18.89 -21.20 -0.37
N LEU A 26 19.23 -21.60 0.85
CA LEU A 26 20.58 -22.04 1.27
C LEU A 26 20.60 -23.53 1.61
N LYS A 27 19.49 -24.24 1.38
CA LYS A 27 19.38 -25.66 1.70
C LYS A 27 20.39 -26.49 0.92
N TYR A 28 20.86 -27.55 1.56
CA TYR A 28 21.82 -28.50 0.98
C TYR A 28 23.14 -27.87 0.52
N ASN A 29 23.60 -26.81 1.23
CA ASN A 29 24.82 -26.06 0.89
C ASN A 29 24.84 -25.52 -0.57
N LYS A 30 23.63 -25.27 -1.13
CA LYS A 30 23.44 -24.69 -2.46
C LYS A 30 22.68 -23.39 -2.36
N SER A 31 23.25 -22.30 -2.90
CA SER A 31 22.54 -21.05 -3.04
C SER A 31 21.79 -21.03 -4.38
N LYS A 32 20.44 -20.90 -4.33
CA LYS A 32 19.62 -20.85 -5.53
C LYS A 32 18.50 -19.83 -5.37
N LEU A 33 18.33 -18.96 -6.36
CA LEU A 33 17.20 -18.02 -6.42
C LEU A 33 15.88 -18.76 -6.63
N LEU A 34 14.86 -18.34 -5.89
CA LEU A 34 13.48 -18.82 -6.02
C LEU A 34 12.70 -17.84 -6.91
N LYS A 35 12.12 -18.34 -8.01
CA LYS A 35 11.34 -17.49 -8.94
C LYS A 35 10.06 -16.93 -8.32
N GLY A 36 9.45 -17.67 -7.41
CA GLY A 36 8.13 -17.35 -6.88
C GLY A 36 7.03 -17.49 -7.94
N VAL A 37 5.80 -17.23 -7.52
CA VAL A 37 4.61 -17.21 -8.39
C VAL A 37 3.80 -15.95 -8.14
N VAL A 38 3.07 -15.46 -9.14
CA VAL A 38 2.15 -14.34 -9.00
C VAL A 38 0.78 -14.91 -8.59
N ASN A 39 0.23 -14.44 -7.48
CA ASN A 39 -1.07 -14.87 -6.99
C ASN A 39 -2.23 -14.13 -7.71
N ASN A 40 -3.47 -14.56 -7.45
CA ASN A 40 -4.67 -13.98 -8.06
C ASN A 40 -4.87 -12.47 -7.79
N TYR A 41 -4.18 -11.93 -6.79
CA TYR A 41 -4.21 -10.49 -6.45
C TYR A 41 -3.07 -9.70 -7.10
N GLY A 42 -2.26 -10.33 -7.97
CA GLY A 42 -1.14 -9.69 -8.66
C GLY A 42 0.13 -9.54 -7.82
N TYR A 43 0.23 -10.17 -6.65
CA TYR A 43 1.43 -10.13 -5.82
C TYR A 43 2.34 -11.33 -6.06
N ARG A 44 3.65 -11.09 -6.12
CA ARG A 44 4.64 -12.19 -6.13
C ARG A 44 4.75 -12.81 -4.74
N GLN A 45 4.70 -14.15 -4.70
CA GLN A 45 4.83 -14.93 -3.47
C GLN A 45 5.78 -16.10 -3.65
N VAL A 46 6.37 -16.57 -2.55
CA VAL A 46 7.23 -17.76 -2.48
C VAL A 46 6.73 -18.73 -1.42
N ASN A 47 6.94 -20.02 -1.68
CA ASN A 47 6.67 -21.07 -0.71
C ASN A 47 7.98 -21.44 -0.01
N LEU A 48 8.01 -21.31 1.30
CA LEU A 48 9.14 -21.69 2.16
C LEU A 48 8.74 -22.91 2.97
N SER A 49 9.64 -23.87 3.08
CA SER A 49 9.41 -25.08 3.85
C SER A 49 10.42 -25.22 4.97
N ARG A 50 9.93 -25.56 6.18
CA ARG A 50 10.74 -25.90 7.37
C ARG A 50 10.05 -27.04 8.09
N ASP A 51 10.80 -28.07 8.48
CA ASP A 51 10.32 -29.24 9.24
C ASP A 51 9.07 -29.92 8.64
N GLY A 52 9.07 -30.07 7.30
CA GLY A 52 7.96 -30.64 6.55
C GLY A 52 6.77 -29.71 6.32
N VAL A 53 6.73 -28.53 6.98
CA VAL A 53 5.64 -27.56 6.84
C VAL A 53 5.97 -26.54 5.74
N VAL A 54 5.04 -26.33 4.81
CA VAL A 54 5.16 -25.33 3.74
C VAL A 54 4.25 -24.14 4.03
N LYS A 55 4.81 -22.92 3.98
CA LYS A 55 4.05 -21.66 4.13
C LYS A 55 4.34 -20.73 2.95
N SER A 56 3.29 -20.03 2.49
CA SER A 56 3.39 -19.02 1.43
C SER A 56 3.60 -17.63 2.01
N PHE A 57 4.56 -16.90 1.45
CA PHE A 57 4.88 -15.53 1.86
C PHE A 57 4.84 -14.60 0.66
N LYS A 58 4.22 -13.43 0.81
CA LYS A 58 4.29 -12.36 -0.18
C LYS A 58 5.65 -11.67 -0.08
N ILE A 59 6.30 -11.47 -1.23
CA ILE A 59 7.68 -10.94 -1.25
C ILE A 59 7.76 -9.53 -0.65
N HIS A 60 6.83 -8.62 -0.98
CA HIS A 60 6.80 -7.27 -0.41
C HIS A 60 6.69 -7.29 1.12
N GLN A 61 5.98 -8.28 1.71
CA GLN A 61 5.89 -8.41 3.16
C GLN A 61 7.23 -8.85 3.76
N LEU A 62 7.92 -9.79 3.11
CA LEU A 62 9.27 -10.19 3.54
C LEU A 62 10.24 -9.00 3.48
N VAL A 63 10.27 -8.25 2.37
CA VAL A 63 11.12 -7.06 2.25
C VAL A 63 10.79 -6.03 3.32
N ALA A 64 9.52 -5.69 3.50
CA ALA A 64 9.11 -4.68 4.48
C ALA A 64 9.44 -5.10 5.92
N THR A 65 9.26 -6.37 6.27
CA THR A 65 9.61 -6.88 7.61
C THR A 65 11.11 -6.79 7.88
N HIS A 66 11.95 -7.13 6.89
CA HIS A 66 13.40 -7.24 7.12
C HIS A 66 14.16 -5.93 6.89
N PHE A 67 13.64 -5.03 6.07
CA PHE A 67 14.35 -3.81 5.67
C PHE A 67 13.66 -2.52 6.11
N LEU A 68 12.36 -2.53 6.38
CA LEU A 68 11.59 -1.36 6.82
C LEU A 68 11.04 -1.49 8.26
N ASN A 69 11.49 -2.51 9.00
CA ASN A 69 11.02 -2.82 10.37
C ASN A 69 9.48 -2.91 10.48
N HIS A 70 8.82 -3.38 9.41
CA HIS A 70 7.38 -3.56 9.41
C HIS A 70 6.99 -4.77 10.26
N VAL A 71 6.11 -4.53 11.25
CA VAL A 71 5.46 -5.59 12.01
C VAL A 71 4.08 -5.82 11.42
N VAL A 72 3.79 -7.07 11.04
CA VAL A 72 2.45 -7.45 10.57
C VAL A 72 1.49 -7.41 11.77
N ASN A 73 0.70 -6.34 11.87
CA ASN A 73 -0.19 -6.05 12.99
C ASN A 73 -1.66 -5.90 12.54
N GLY A 74 -2.08 -6.76 11.63
CA GLY A 74 -3.40 -6.71 11.01
C GLY A 74 -3.50 -5.57 9.98
N TYR A 75 -4.54 -4.73 10.10
CA TYR A 75 -4.79 -3.63 9.16
C TYR A 75 -4.36 -2.25 9.66
N GLN A 76 -3.62 -2.15 10.76
CA GLN A 76 -3.18 -0.84 11.30
C GLN A 76 -2.18 -0.16 10.37
N LYS A 77 -1.28 -0.94 9.78
CA LYS A 77 -0.33 -0.47 8.77
C LYS A 77 -0.32 -1.43 7.59
N VAL A 78 -0.25 -0.89 6.40
CA VAL A 78 -0.21 -1.63 5.14
C VAL A 78 1.03 -1.22 4.34
N ILE A 79 1.47 -2.12 3.46
CA ILE A 79 2.60 -1.87 2.56
C ILE A 79 2.02 -1.37 1.23
N ASN A 80 2.46 -0.19 0.80
CA ASN A 80 2.14 0.40 -0.50
C ASN A 80 3.33 0.28 -1.45
N HIS A 81 3.06 0.05 -2.74
CA HIS A 81 4.03 0.18 -3.82
C HIS A 81 3.94 1.60 -4.38
N ILE A 82 5.02 2.36 -4.29
CA ILE A 82 5.06 3.79 -4.65
C ILE A 82 4.73 3.98 -6.13
N ASP A 83 5.23 3.11 -7.00
CA ASP A 83 4.97 3.12 -8.45
C ASP A 83 3.68 2.39 -8.87
N PHE A 84 2.91 1.86 -7.90
CA PHE A 84 1.71 1.03 -8.11
C PHE A 84 1.95 -0.32 -8.80
N ASP A 85 3.19 -0.71 -9.10
CA ASP A 85 3.52 -2.04 -9.61
C ASP A 85 3.72 -3.03 -8.45
N ARG A 86 2.77 -3.93 -8.27
CA ARG A 86 2.79 -4.98 -7.23
C ARG A 86 3.91 -6.00 -7.40
N LEU A 87 4.59 -6.01 -8.54
CA LEU A 87 5.71 -6.89 -8.83
C LEU A 87 7.06 -6.24 -8.55
N ASN A 88 7.13 -4.92 -8.43
CA ASN A 88 8.32 -4.17 -8.07
C ASN A 88 8.49 -4.13 -6.55
N ASN A 89 9.14 -5.16 -6.01
CA ASN A 89 9.32 -5.35 -4.57
C ASN A 89 10.67 -4.82 -4.03
N VAL A 90 11.32 -3.91 -4.76
CA VAL A 90 12.54 -3.25 -4.29
C VAL A 90 12.23 -2.38 -3.07
N VAL A 91 13.06 -2.41 -2.04
CA VAL A 91 12.82 -1.71 -0.77
C VAL A 91 12.54 -0.22 -0.93
N SER A 92 13.21 0.45 -1.89
CA SER A 92 12.98 1.87 -2.18
C SER A 92 11.63 2.18 -2.82
N ASN A 93 10.94 1.15 -3.34
CA ASN A 93 9.59 1.26 -3.90
C ASN A 93 8.49 0.89 -2.90
N LEU A 94 8.85 0.49 -1.69
CA LEU A 94 7.89 0.09 -0.65
C LEU A 94 7.84 1.14 0.45
N GLU A 95 6.62 1.47 0.89
CA GLU A 95 6.39 2.35 2.04
C GLU A 95 5.33 1.74 2.96
N ILE A 96 5.45 2.07 4.26
CA ILE A 96 4.52 1.61 5.28
C ILE A 96 3.59 2.77 5.64
N VAL A 97 2.30 2.63 5.29
CA VAL A 97 1.29 3.66 5.43
C VAL A 97 0.07 3.15 6.19
N SER A 98 -0.78 4.07 6.65
CA SER A 98 -2.11 3.67 7.14
C SER A 98 -3.02 3.23 5.97
N PRO A 99 -4.07 2.43 6.22
CA PRO A 99 -5.05 2.07 5.18
C PRO A 99 -5.68 3.31 4.53
N ARG A 100 -5.93 4.37 5.30
CA ARG A 100 -6.48 5.64 4.80
C ARG A 100 -5.51 6.33 3.84
N GLU A 101 -4.24 6.45 4.21
CA GLU A 101 -3.20 7.01 3.33
C GLU A 101 -3.08 6.19 2.05
N ASN A 102 -3.07 4.85 2.16
CA ASN A 102 -3.00 3.97 1.00
C ASN A 102 -4.19 4.15 0.05
N THR A 103 -5.40 4.28 0.59
CA THR A 103 -6.61 4.53 -0.22
C THR A 103 -6.57 5.90 -0.90
N ASN A 104 -5.93 6.88 -0.28
CA ASN A 104 -5.77 8.23 -0.83
C ASN A 104 -4.65 8.33 -1.89
N LYS A 105 -3.78 7.32 -2.01
CA LYS A 105 -2.77 7.28 -3.08
C LYS A 105 -3.43 7.18 -4.45
N LYS A 106 -2.97 8.01 -5.38
CA LYS A 106 -3.54 8.06 -6.73
C LYS A 106 -2.86 7.07 -7.65
N HIS A 107 -3.64 6.30 -8.38
CA HIS A 107 -3.16 5.50 -9.50
C HIS A 107 -2.95 6.39 -10.73
N LEU A 108 -1.99 6.04 -11.58
CA LEU A 108 -1.62 6.81 -12.79
C LEU A 108 -2.78 7.05 -13.77
N ASN A 109 -3.86 6.26 -13.70
CA ASN A 109 -5.01 6.32 -14.60
C ASN A 109 -6.23 7.06 -14.01
N THR A 110 -6.06 7.89 -12.99
CA THR A 110 -7.17 8.70 -12.47
C THR A 110 -7.37 9.97 -13.31
N SER A 111 -8.62 10.43 -13.43
CA SER A 111 -8.95 11.67 -14.16
C SER A 111 -8.42 12.94 -13.48
N SER A 112 -7.95 12.85 -12.24
CA SER A 112 -7.46 13.97 -11.43
C SER A 112 -6.26 13.55 -10.58
N ASN A 113 -5.33 14.45 -10.37
CA ASN A 113 -4.21 14.32 -9.42
C ASN A 113 -4.59 14.77 -8.00
N SER A 114 -5.80 15.26 -7.77
CA SER A 114 -6.29 15.76 -6.48
C SER A 114 -7.25 14.77 -5.81
N THR A 115 -7.08 14.54 -4.49
CA THR A 115 -7.96 13.67 -3.70
C THR A 115 -9.39 14.19 -3.69
N GLY A 116 -10.36 13.27 -3.85
CA GLY A 116 -11.78 13.62 -3.83
C GLY A 116 -12.27 14.39 -5.06
N VAL A 117 -11.43 14.51 -6.10
CA VAL A 117 -11.74 15.22 -7.34
C VAL A 117 -11.76 14.23 -8.50
N SER A 118 -12.76 14.37 -9.39
CA SER A 118 -12.89 13.58 -10.61
C SER A 118 -13.56 14.37 -11.72
N TRP A 119 -13.31 13.99 -12.98
CA TRP A 119 -13.96 14.60 -14.15
C TRP A 119 -15.32 13.94 -14.42
N HIS A 120 -16.36 14.74 -14.53
CA HIS A 120 -17.70 14.30 -14.92
C HIS A 120 -17.93 14.55 -16.41
N LYS A 121 -17.88 13.47 -17.19
CA LYS A 121 -17.92 13.54 -18.66
C LYS A 121 -19.21 14.23 -19.19
N GLU A 122 -20.37 13.83 -18.69
CA GLU A 122 -21.67 14.34 -19.19
C GLU A 122 -21.85 15.85 -18.94
N LYS A 123 -21.38 16.35 -17.81
CA LYS A 123 -21.48 17.77 -17.45
C LYS A 123 -20.25 18.59 -17.87
N SER A 124 -19.21 17.94 -18.39
CA SER A 124 -17.93 18.58 -18.73
C SER A 124 -17.43 19.49 -17.58
N LYS A 125 -17.45 18.96 -16.36
CA LYS A 125 -17.06 19.68 -15.13
C LYS A 125 -16.28 18.77 -14.19
N TRP A 126 -15.48 19.38 -13.34
CA TRP A 126 -14.83 18.71 -12.22
C TRP A 126 -15.82 18.57 -11.07
N ILE A 127 -15.82 17.39 -10.42
CA ILE A 127 -16.61 17.11 -9.21
C ILE A 127 -15.65 17.08 -8.03
N SER A 128 -16.08 17.64 -6.91
CA SER A 128 -15.42 17.48 -5.61
C SER A 128 -16.36 16.78 -4.63
N GLN A 129 -15.86 15.76 -3.92
CA GLN A 129 -16.63 14.96 -2.95
C GLN A 129 -15.70 14.53 -1.82
N ILE A 130 -16.23 14.43 -0.60
CA ILE A 130 -15.53 13.93 0.57
C ILE A 130 -16.34 12.89 1.31
N TYR A 131 -15.69 11.79 1.73
CA TYR A 131 -16.33 10.77 2.56
C TYR A 131 -16.02 11.05 4.03
N TYR A 132 -17.07 11.30 4.82
CA TYR A 132 -16.94 11.64 6.23
C TYR A 132 -18.11 11.07 7.03
N ASN A 133 -17.86 10.51 8.22
CA ASN A 133 -18.85 9.88 9.10
C ASN A 133 -19.76 8.87 8.40
N GLY A 134 -19.19 8.00 7.56
CA GLY A 134 -19.95 6.97 6.86
C GLY A 134 -20.80 7.47 5.69
N ARG A 135 -20.70 8.75 5.31
CA ARG A 135 -21.49 9.36 4.22
C ARG A 135 -20.59 10.07 3.21
N LEU A 136 -21.00 10.01 1.97
CA LEU A 136 -20.40 10.80 0.89
C LEU A 136 -21.03 12.18 0.87
N LYS A 137 -20.23 13.23 1.05
CA LYS A 137 -20.67 14.63 0.91
C LYS A 137 -20.22 15.16 -0.45
N PHE A 138 -21.17 15.57 -1.27
CA PHE A 138 -20.90 16.25 -2.54
C PHE A 138 -20.62 17.73 -2.26
N LEU A 139 -19.51 18.25 -2.81
CA LEU A 139 -19.05 19.63 -2.59
C LEU A 139 -19.35 20.56 -3.77
N GLY A 140 -19.59 20.01 -4.96
CA GLY A 140 -19.99 20.81 -6.12
C GLY A 140 -19.39 20.35 -7.44
N TYR A 141 -19.83 21.09 -8.50
CA TYR A 141 -19.24 21.02 -9.85
C TYR A 141 -18.43 22.30 -10.10
N PHE A 142 -17.23 22.14 -10.63
CA PHE A 142 -16.27 23.21 -10.83
C PHE A 142 -15.79 23.26 -12.29
N LYS A 143 -15.36 24.43 -12.75
CA LYS A 143 -14.82 24.60 -14.09
C LYS A 143 -13.40 24.05 -14.21
N THR A 144 -12.61 24.15 -13.15
CA THR A 144 -11.20 23.70 -13.11
C THR A 144 -10.98 22.66 -12.03
N GLU A 145 -9.94 21.82 -12.22
CA GLU A 145 -9.50 20.84 -11.22
C GLU A 145 -9.04 21.53 -9.93
N SER A 146 -8.38 22.68 -10.07
CA SER A 146 -7.89 23.47 -8.94
C SER A 146 -9.03 23.97 -8.04
N GLU A 147 -10.13 24.49 -8.61
CA GLU A 147 -11.30 24.91 -7.85
C GLU A 147 -11.92 23.74 -7.08
N ALA A 148 -12.06 22.58 -7.75
CA ALA A 148 -12.56 21.35 -7.12
C ALA A 148 -11.66 20.86 -5.98
N SER A 149 -10.34 20.94 -6.17
CA SER A 149 -9.35 20.58 -5.16
C SER A 149 -9.40 21.53 -3.96
N ASN A 150 -9.50 22.83 -4.18
CA ASN A 150 -9.64 23.82 -3.11
C ASN A 150 -10.90 23.60 -2.28
N ALA A 151 -12.03 23.26 -2.93
CA ALA A 151 -13.27 22.92 -2.23
C ALA A 151 -13.10 21.70 -1.32
N TYR A 152 -12.36 20.67 -1.78
CA TYR A 152 -12.01 19.51 -0.95
C TYR A 152 -11.17 19.88 0.25
N GLN A 153 -10.10 20.66 0.05
CA GLN A 153 -9.19 21.07 1.12
C GLN A 153 -9.90 21.93 2.18
N ASN A 154 -10.73 22.87 1.76
CA ASN A 154 -11.52 23.70 2.67
C ASN A 154 -12.48 22.87 3.53
N GLU A 155 -13.17 21.90 2.93
CA GLU A 155 -14.04 21.00 3.68
C GLU A 155 -13.26 20.12 4.64
N LEU A 156 -12.08 19.61 4.23
CA LEU A 156 -11.20 18.81 5.07
C LEU A 156 -10.74 19.59 6.31
N LEU A 157 -10.37 20.86 6.15
CA LEU A 157 -10.04 21.76 7.26
C LEU A 157 -11.23 21.95 8.20
N THR A 158 -12.44 22.19 7.66
CA THR A 158 -13.67 22.35 8.43
C THR A 158 -13.99 21.10 9.26
N ILE A 159 -13.76 19.90 8.70
CA ILE A 159 -13.96 18.63 9.38
C ILE A 159 -12.91 18.45 10.48
N SER A 160 -11.66 18.80 10.21
CA SER A 160 -10.53 18.63 11.14
C SER A 160 -10.63 19.56 12.35
N THR A 161 -11.26 20.72 12.22
CA THR A 161 -11.43 21.72 13.28
C THR A 161 -12.70 21.52 14.12
N LYS A 162 -13.62 20.63 13.71
CA LYS A 162 -14.81 20.31 14.52
C LYS A 162 -14.39 19.43 15.71
N PRO A 163 -14.69 19.85 16.95
CA PRO A 163 -14.48 18.98 18.12
C PRO A 163 -15.30 17.71 17.94
N LEU A 164 -14.70 16.55 18.28
CA LEU A 164 -15.41 15.28 18.40
C LEU A 164 -16.50 15.43 19.48
N LEU A 165 -17.71 15.73 19.06
CA LEU A 165 -18.87 15.56 19.92
C LEU A 165 -19.03 14.05 20.13
N TYR A 166 -18.52 13.54 21.24
CA TYR A 166 -18.88 12.24 21.76
C TYR A 166 -20.40 12.24 21.96
N ALA A 167 -21.12 11.65 20.99
CA ALA A 167 -22.49 11.22 21.22
C ALA A 167 -22.41 10.05 22.23
N GLY A 168 -22.48 10.38 23.50
CA GLY A 168 -22.74 9.40 24.54
C GLY A 168 -24.02 8.66 24.19
N ARG A 169 -23.89 7.33 24.01
CA ARG A 169 -25.06 6.46 24.09
C ARG A 169 -25.30 6.20 25.56
N CYS A 170 -26.41 6.71 26.09
CA CYS A 170 -27.05 6.17 27.28
C CYS A 170 -27.60 4.78 26.97
#